data_fdda86baed59f78532384fd34d56495d
#
_entry.id   fdda86baed59f78532384fd34d56495d
#
_cell.length_a   1.000
_cell.length_b   1.000
_cell.length_c   1.000
_cell.angle_alpha   90.00
_cell.angle_beta   90.00
_cell.angle_gamma   90.00
#
_symmetry.space_group_name_H-M   'P 1'
#
loop_
_entity.id
_entity.type
_entity.pdbx_description
1 polymer ?
#
loop_
_entity_poly.entity_id
_entity_poly.type
_entity_poly.pdbx_seq_one_letter_code
_entity_poly.pdbx_strand_id
1 'polypeptide(L)'
;MTMLTLDDTASSDPKHGCPPEDRPIEALLDAGVLMIDKPRGPTSHQLTAWAREMLGIQRLGHGGTLDPFATGLLTMLCGKATRLTDIVLTGDKRYIAILKFGREVSDGELIGLIGTLKGEIYNVPPLESAVKVQVRSRVLHEFRLIESDTESRIAILTIRCNAGTYIRTLARDIGLLLDTTCELVELHRDNTGPFDQSHACTMQQMTDAVFLLREHDDDRA
;
A
#
# COMPACT_ATOMS: atom_id res chain seq x y z
N MET A 1 -15.74 4.48 -5.60
CA MET A 1 -15.08 5.29 -6.65
C MET A 1 -16.18 5.88 -7.53
N THR A 2 -16.32 7.20 -7.63
CA THR A 2 -17.33 7.79 -8.51
C THR A 2 -16.75 7.77 -9.92
N MET A 3 -17.34 6.96 -10.78
CA MET A 3 -16.95 6.91 -12.20
C MET A 3 -17.42 8.22 -12.87
N LEU A 4 -16.49 8.97 -13.45
CA LEU A 4 -16.82 10.15 -14.25
C LEU A 4 -17.17 9.69 -15.66
N THR A 5 -18.43 9.73 -16.01
CA THR A 5 -18.89 9.47 -17.38
C THR A 5 -18.83 10.78 -18.14
N LEU A 6 -17.98 10.86 -19.15
CA LEU A 6 -17.84 12.05 -20.02
C LEU A 6 -18.87 12.06 -21.14
N ASP A 7 -19.29 10.90 -21.58
CA ASP A 7 -20.28 10.69 -22.62
C ASP A 7 -20.99 9.36 -22.36
N ASP A 8 -22.26 9.39 -22.02
CA ASP A 8 -23.09 8.23 -21.73
C ASP A 8 -23.60 7.52 -23.00
N THR A 9 -23.42 8.15 -24.16
CA THR A 9 -23.75 7.57 -25.47
C THR A 9 -22.55 6.91 -26.15
N ALA A 10 -21.34 7.08 -25.60
CA ALA A 10 -20.13 6.50 -26.16
C ALA A 10 -20.17 4.98 -26.09
N SER A 11 -19.90 4.32 -27.20
CA SER A 11 -19.72 2.88 -27.29
C SER A 11 -18.27 2.55 -27.69
N SER A 12 -17.70 1.51 -27.09
CA SER A 12 -16.38 1.01 -27.52
C SER A 12 -16.52 0.26 -28.86
N ASP A 13 -15.64 0.58 -29.82
CA ASP A 13 -15.52 -0.21 -31.03
C ASP A 13 -14.66 -1.46 -30.74
N PRO A 14 -15.17 -2.68 -30.88
CA PRO A 14 -14.43 -3.93 -30.63
C PRO A 14 -13.13 -4.05 -31.44
N LYS A 15 -12.98 -3.28 -32.53
CA LYS A 15 -11.74 -3.22 -33.32
C LYS A 15 -10.60 -2.47 -32.60
N HIS A 16 -10.93 -1.66 -31.60
CA HIS A 16 -9.98 -0.79 -30.89
C HIS A 16 -9.79 -1.15 -29.42
N GLY A 17 -10.44 -2.22 -28.96
CA GLY A 17 -10.29 -2.73 -27.61
C GLY A 17 -11.54 -3.39 -27.04
N CYS A 18 -11.41 -3.91 -25.85
CA CYS A 18 -12.51 -4.49 -25.07
C CYS A 18 -12.37 -4.11 -23.59
N PRO A 19 -13.44 -4.23 -22.79
CA PRO A 19 -13.37 -4.09 -21.35
C PRO A 19 -12.26 -4.95 -20.74
N PRO A 20 -11.64 -4.56 -19.61
CA PRO A 20 -10.58 -5.35 -18.97
C PRO A 20 -10.97 -6.80 -18.67
N GLU A 21 -12.22 -7.02 -18.23
CA GLU A 21 -12.79 -8.34 -17.91
C GLU A 21 -12.92 -9.29 -19.13
N ASP A 22 -12.96 -8.73 -20.34
CA ASP A 22 -13.06 -9.50 -21.60
C ASP A 22 -11.69 -9.71 -22.25
N ARG A 23 -10.61 -9.23 -21.63
CA ARG A 23 -9.26 -9.37 -22.20
C ARG A 23 -8.68 -10.74 -21.89
N PRO A 24 -8.00 -11.36 -22.89
CA PRO A 24 -7.27 -12.60 -22.63
C PRO A 24 -6.16 -12.35 -21.60
N ILE A 25 -5.84 -13.38 -20.83
CA ILE A 25 -4.86 -13.30 -19.72
C ILE A 25 -3.49 -12.80 -20.18
N GLU A 26 -3.07 -13.16 -21.39
CA GLU A 26 -1.81 -12.72 -21.99
C GLU A 26 -1.76 -11.19 -22.16
N ALA A 27 -2.89 -10.59 -22.55
CA ALA A 27 -3.00 -9.14 -22.69
C ALA A 27 -2.95 -8.44 -21.33
N LEU A 28 -3.56 -9.04 -20.28
CA LEU A 28 -3.49 -8.55 -18.92
C LEU A 28 -2.07 -8.66 -18.35
N LEU A 29 -1.38 -9.75 -18.62
CA LEU A 29 0.02 -9.95 -18.19
C LEU A 29 1.01 -9.06 -18.98
N ASP A 30 0.69 -8.70 -20.23
CA ASP A 30 1.52 -7.76 -21.02
C ASP A 30 1.40 -6.30 -20.53
N ALA A 31 0.23 -5.90 -19.96
CA ALA A 31 0.00 -4.51 -19.55
C ALA A 31 -1.03 -4.36 -18.41
N GLY A 32 -1.04 -5.24 -17.44
CA GLY A 32 -1.99 -5.23 -16.33
C GLY A 32 -1.41 -4.74 -15.01
N VAL A 33 -2.30 -4.63 -14.04
CA VAL A 33 -1.99 -4.34 -12.64
C VAL A 33 -2.43 -5.53 -11.80
N LEU A 34 -1.51 -6.05 -10.98
CA LEU A 34 -1.77 -7.12 -10.03
C LEU A 34 -1.70 -6.53 -8.62
N MET A 35 -2.70 -6.77 -7.80
CA MET A 35 -2.77 -6.30 -6.42
C MET A 35 -2.58 -7.48 -5.47
N ILE A 36 -1.48 -7.47 -4.72
CA ILE A 36 -1.14 -8.52 -3.77
C ILE A 36 -1.34 -8.03 -2.35
N ASP A 37 -2.02 -8.83 -1.53
CA ASP A 37 -1.99 -8.67 -0.08
C ASP A 37 -0.68 -9.25 0.45
N LYS A 38 0.28 -8.34 0.69
CA LYS A 38 1.61 -8.70 1.16
C LYS A 38 1.54 -9.24 2.59
N PRO A 39 1.97 -10.48 2.84
CA PRO A 39 2.10 -10.99 4.21
C PRO A 39 3.29 -10.37 4.93
N ARG A 40 3.33 -10.50 6.26
CA ARG A 40 4.50 -10.22 7.08
C ARG A 40 5.64 -11.18 6.72
N GLY A 41 6.86 -10.69 6.68
CA GLY A 41 8.09 -11.48 6.49
C GLY A 41 8.84 -11.14 5.21
N PRO A 42 8.37 -11.51 4.02
CA PRO A 42 9.11 -11.26 2.78
C PRO A 42 9.17 -9.76 2.44
N THR A 43 10.24 -9.36 1.77
CA THR A 43 10.38 -8.01 1.22
C THR A 43 9.48 -7.84 -0.01
N SER A 44 9.12 -6.59 -0.35
CA SER A 44 8.37 -6.28 -1.58
C SER A 44 9.11 -6.78 -2.83
N HIS A 45 10.44 -6.70 -2.86
CA HIS A 45 11.27 -7.20 -3.97
C HIS A 45 11.22 -8.73 -4.09
N GLN A 46 11.28 -9.46 -2.97
CA GLN A 46 11.14 -10.93 -2.98
C GLN A 46 9.79 -11.36 -3.52
N LEU A 47 8.70 -10.75 -3.04
CA LEU A 47 7.35 -11.05 -3.55
C LEU A 47 7.21 -10.75 -5.04
N THR A 48 7.76 -9.61 -5.49
CA THR A 48 7.75 -9.26 -6.92
C THR A 48 8.54 -10.28 -7.75
N ALA A 49 9.68 -10.75 -7.23
CA ALA A 49 10.48 -11.77 -7.92
C ALA A 49 9.72 -13.11 -8.01
N TRP A 50 9.11 -13.57 -6.92
CA TRP A 50 8.31 -14.81 -6.89
C TRP A 50 7.09 -14.72 -7.80
N ALA A 51 6.33 -13.62 -7.74
CA ALA A 51 5.19 -13.40 -8.61
C ALA A 51 5.60 -13.40 -10.09
N ARG A 52 6.71 -12.74 -10.44
CA ARG A 52 7.24 -12.73 -11.80
C ARG A 52 7.58 -14.14 -12.31
N GLU A 53 8.23 -14.95 -11.48
CA GLU A 53 8.58 -16.34 -11.80
C GLU A 53 7.34 -17.20 -11.97
N MET A 54 6.38 -17.14 -11.04
CA MET A 54 5.12 -17.86 -11.10
C MET A 54 4.29 -17.52 -12.34
N LEU A 55 4.20 -16.23 -12.68
CA LEU A 55 3.45 -15.77 -13.86
C LEU A 55 4.20 -16.04 -15.18
N GLY A 56 5.49 -16.39 -15.13
CA GLY A 56 6.31 -16.65 -16.33
C GLY A 56 6.55 -15.39 -17.18
N ILE A 57 6.44 -14.19 -16.62
CA ILE A 57 6.60 -12.92 -17.35
C ILE A 57 8.00 -12.32 -17.17
N GLN A 58 8.47 -11.58 -18.17
CA GLN A 58 9.80 -11.00 -18.14
C GLN A 58 9.91 -9.76 -17.24
N ARG A 59 8.85 -8.95 -17.17
CA ARG A 59 8.85 -7.67 -16.47
C ARG A 59 7.71 -7.62 -15.46
N LEU A 60 8.07 -7.39 -14.21
CA LEU A 60 7.14 -7.10 -13.12
C LEU A 60 7.82 -6.07 -12.21
N GLY A 61 7.16 -4.96 -11.95
CA GLY A 61 7.58 -3.92 -11.01
C GLY A 61 6.56 -3.76 -9.90
N HIS A 62 6.88 -2.98 -8.85
CA HIS A 62 5.90 -2.64 -7.81
C HIS A 62 5.81 -1.12 -7.58
N GLY A 63 4.62 -0.66 -7.21
CA GLY A 63 4.26 0.75 -7.01
C GLY A 63 4.53 1.28 -5.60
N GLY A 64 5.53 0.77 -4.90
CA GLY A 64 5.95 1.29 -3.60
C GLY A 64 6.28 0.19 -2.59
N THR A 65 7.47 0.28 -2.04
CA THR A 65 7.98 -0.67 -1.05
C THR A 65 7.15 -0.65 0.24
N LEU A 66 6.92 -1.83 0.80
CA LEU A 66 6.50 -2.05 2.17
C LEU A 66 7.66 -2.70 2.93
N ASP A 67 7.85 -2.30 4.19
CA ASP A 67 8.82 -2.95 5.08
C ASP A 67 8.51 -4.45 5.24
N PRO A 68 9.48 -5.32 5.58
CA PRO A 68 9.23 -6.75 5.77
C PRO A 68 8.16 -7.05 6.83
N PHE A 69 8.14 -6.28 7.93
CA PHE A 69 7.14 -6.47 8.99
C PHE A 69 5.75 -5.95 8.62
N ALA A 70 5.67 -5.02 7.66
CA ALA A 70 4.40 -4.42 7.22
C ALA A 70 3.65 -5.37 6.29
N THR A 71 2.32 -5.23 6.30
CA THR A 71 1.37 -6.04 5.52
C THR A 71 0.51 -5.17 4.60
N GLY A 72 -0.30 -5.80 3.77
CA GLY A 72 -1.34 -5.16 2.98
C GLY A 72 -0.96 -4.89 1.54
N LEU A 73 -1.63 -3.96 0.91
CA LEU A 73 -1.64 -3.76 -0.52
C LEU A 73 -0.27 -3.46 -1.12
N LEU A 74 0.23 -4.39 -1.93
CA LEU A 74 1.38 -4.20 -2.80
C LEU A 74 0.91 -4.24 -4.27
N THR A 75 0.87 -3.08 -4.90
CA THR A 75 0.50 -2.94 -6.31
C THR A 75 1.68 -3.35 -7.17
N MET A 76 1.49 -4.34 -8.05
CA MET A 76 2.48 -4.79 -9.02
C MET A 76 2.04 -4.44 -10.45
N LEU A 77 2.98 -4.16 -11.31
CA LEU A 77 2.77 -3.68 -12.67
C LEU A 77 3.41 -4.66 -13.65
N CYS A 78 2.59 -5.29 -14.51
CA CYS A 78 3.00 -6.33 -15.44
C CYS A 78 3.46 -5.72 -16.78
N GLY A 79 4.50 -6.27 -17.36
CA GLY A 79 4.95 -5.97 -18.70
C GLY A 79 5.09 -4.47 -19.00
N LYS A 80 4.31 -3.96 -19.95
CA LYS A 80 4.30 -2.55 -20.38
C LYS A 80 3.78 -1.59 -19.30
N ALA A 81 2.93 -2.08 -18.37
CA ALA A 81 2.42 -1.26 -17.27
C ALA A 81 3.54 -0.80 -16.31
N THR A 82 4.71 -1.42 -16.32
CA THR A 82 5.88 -0.93 -15.55
C THR A 82 6.27 0.51 -15.86
N ARG A 83 5.86 1.06 -17.02
CA ARG A 83 6.05 2.48 -17.35
C ARG A 83 5.23 3.43 -16.47
N LEU A 84 4.20 2.91 -15.81
CA LEU A 84 3.34 3.67 -14.89
C LEU A 84 3.84 3.63 -13.44
N THR A 85 4.99 3.01 -13.18
CA THR A 85 5.54 2.84 -11.82
C THR A 85 5.63 4.16 -11.06
N ASP A 86 6.13 5.22 -11.70
CA ASP A 86 6.28 6.54 -11.06
C ASP A 86 4.92 7.15 -10.68
N ILE A 87 3.88 6.93 -11.48
CA ILE A 87 2.52 7.41 -11.20
C ILE A 87 1.99 6.72 -9.94
N VAL A 88 2.16 5.39 -9.83
CA VAL A 88 1.72 4.64 -8.65
C VAL A 88 2.57 4.97 -7.42
N LEU A 89 3.88 5.15 -7.62
CA LEU A 89 4.81 5.55 -6.56
C LEU A 89 4.44 6.89 -5.93
N THR A 90 4.01 7.87 -6.73
CA THR A 90 3.67 9.22 -6.26
C THR A 90 2.27 9.36 -5.69
N GLY A 91 1.39 8.37 -5.89
CA GLY A 91 0.04 8.37 -5.31
C GLY A 91 0.06 8.35 -3.77
N ASP A 92 -0.94 8.95 -3.14
CA ASP A 92 -1.15 8.89 -1.69
C ASP A 92 -1.28 7.44 -1.21
N LYS A 93 -0.95 7.22 0.06
CA LYS A 93 -1.11 5.92 0.72
C LYS A 93 -1.96 6.07 1.98
N ARG A 94 -2.77 5.05 2.27
CA ARG A 94 -3.47 4.95 3.54
C ARG A 94 -2.98 3.73 4.31
N TYR A 95 -2.77 3.96 5.61
CA TYR A 95 -2.26 2.95 6.52
C TYR A 95 -3.14 2.82 7.75
N ILE A 96 -3.20 1.61 8.29
CA ILE A 96 -3.58 1.34 9.68
C ILE A 96 -2.29 1.02 10.42
N ALA A 97 -2.04 1.74 11.51
CA ALA A 97 -0.82 1.62 12.31
C ALA A 97 -1.19 1.28 13.76
N ILE A 98 -0.51 0.28 14.34
CA ILE A 98 -0.61 -0.04 15.76
C ILE A 98 0.64 0.49 16.44
N LEU A 99 0.44 1.42 17.38
CA LEU A 99 1.48 2.03 18.18
C LEU A 99 1.45 1.50 19.61
N LYS A 100 2.63 1.27 20.20
CA LYS A 100 2.81 0.93 21.60
C LYS A 100 3.66 1.99 22.30
N PHE A 101 3.16 2.51 23.40
CA PHE A 101 3.81 3.57 24.17
C PHE A 101 4.57 3.04 25.38
N GLY A 102 5.61 3.75 25.79
CA GLY A 102 6.38 3.43 27.00
C GLY A 102 5.63 3.74 28.30
N ARG A 103 4.63 4.64 28.24
CA ARG A 103 3.73 4.97 29.37
C ARG A 103 2.28 4.90 28.93
N GLU A 104 1.37 5.01 29.87
CA GLU A 104 -0.03 5.28 29.58
C GLU A 104 -0.19 6.63 28.89
N VAL A 105 -0.96 6.67 27.82
CA VAL A 105 -1.31 7.88 27.04
C VAL A 105 -2.82 7.92 26.92
N SER A 106 -3.43 8.97 27.36
CA SER A 106 -4.88 9.15 27.30
C SER A 106 -5.35 9.49 25.87
N ASP A 107 -6.61 9.19 25.57
CA ASP A 107 -7.25 9.58 24.31
C ASP A 107 -7.17 11.08 24.07
N GLY A 108 -7.31 11.88 25.12
CA GLY A 108 -7.21 13.34 25.03
C GLY A 108 -5.83 13.83 24.57
N GLU A 109 -4.75 13.23 25.09
CA GLU A 109 -3.38 13.51 24.65
C GLU A 109 -3.18 13.11 23.18
N LEU A 110 -3.64 11.91 22.81
CA LEU A 110 -3.54 11.41 21.43
C LEU A 110 -4.33 12.26 20.44
N ILE A 111 -5.59 12.57 20.73
CA ILE A 111 -6.45 13.38 19.86
C ILE A 111 -5.89 14.79 19.71
N GLY A 112 -5.42 15.40 20.81
CA GLY A 112 -4.77 16.71 20.80
C GLY A 112 -3.52 16.73 19.90
N LEU A 113 -2.64 15.73 20.05
CA LEU A 113 -1.45 15.60 19.23
C LEU A 113 -1.77 15.34 17.75
N ILE A 114 -2.71 14.44 17.46
CA ILE A 114 -3.17 14.13 16.11
C ILE A 114 -3.69 15.41 15.41
N GLY A 115 -4.44 16.24 16.14
CA GLY A 115 -4.92 17.53 15.64
C GLY A 115 -3.78 18.48 15.24
N THR A 116 -2.69 18.46 15.99
CA THR A 116 -1.50 19.29 15.73
C THR A 116 -0.69 18.77 14.53
N LEU A 117 -0.57 17.45 14.36
CA LEU A 117 0.22 16.82 13.30
C LEU A 117 -0.51 16.71 11.97
N LYS A 118 -1.84 16.87 11.94
CA LYS A 118 -2.61 16.82 10.69
C LYS A 118 -2.22 18.00 9.79
N GLY A 119 -1.91 17.71 8.53
CA GLY A 119 -1.44 18.69 7.56
C GLY A 119 0.03 18.49 7.21
N GLU A 120 0.77 19.56 7.03
CA GLU A 120 2.18 19.51 6.62
C GLU A 120 3.09 19.17 7.81
N ILE A 121 3.93 18.17 7.60
CA ILE A 121 4.96 17.72 8.55
C ILE A 121 6.32 17.62 7.85
N TYR A 122 7.40 17.71 8.61
CA TYR A 122 8.74 17.33 8.17
C TYR A 122 9.01 15.88 8.56
N ASN A 123 9.35 15.05 7.56
CA ASN A 123 9.57 13.64 7.76
C ASN A 123 10.92 13.22 7.17
N VAL A 124 11.65 12.38 7.89
CA VAL A 124 13.00 11.94 7.53
C VAL A 124 12.99 10.43 7.32
N PRO A 125 13.60 9.92 6.23
CA PRO A 125 13.80 8.49 6.08
C PRO A 125 14.57 7.91 7.27
N PRO A 126 14.20 6.71 7.77
CA PRO A 126 15.01 6.03 8.78
C PRO A 126 16.40 5.69 8.21
N LEU A 127 17.40 5.59 9.09
CA LEU A 127 18.81 5.35 8.69
C LEU A 127 19.00 4.06 7.88
N GLU A 128 18.17 3.05 8.15
CA GLU A 128 18.18 1.74 7.48
C GLU A 128 17.48 1.75 6.12
N SER A 129 16.92 2.88 5.71
CA SER A 129 16.30 2.98 4.40
C SER A 129 17.35 3.10 3.29
N ALA A 130 17.07 2.49 2.13
CA ALA A 130 17.94 2.62 0.95
C ALA A 130 17.95 4.03 0.32
N VAL A 131 17.17 4.97 0.88
CA VAL A 131 17.01 6.33 0.36
C VAL A 131 17.92 7.27 1.14
N LYS A 132 18.52 8.25 0.43
CA LYS A 132 19.34 9.30 1.05
C LYS A 132 18.55 9.98 2.19
N VAL A 133 19.16 10.01 3.37
CA VAL A 133 18.62 10.70 4.54
C VAL A 133 18.54 12.19 4.25
N GLN A 134 17.33 12.70 4.10
CA GLN A 134 17.03 14.10 3.82
C GLN A 134 15.66 14.45 4.40
N VAL A 135 15.58 15.58 5.09
CA VAL A 135 14.31 16.14 5.55
C VAL A 135 13.44 16.47 4.34
N ARG A 136 12.21 16.01 4.36
CA ARG A 136 11.23 16.30 3.30
C ARG A 136 9.89 16.69 3.91
N SER A 137 9.25 17.70 3.34
CA SER A 137 7.86 18.01 3.66
C SER A 137 6.94 16.91 3.14
N ARG A 138 5.96 16.53 3.96
CA ARG A 138 4.92 15.55 3.66
C ARG A 138 3.60 16.05 4.24
N VAL A 139 2.50 15.66 3.63
CA VAL A 139 1.16 16.01 4.11
C VAL A 139 0.46 14.78 4.66
N LEU A 140 -0.04 14.88 5.88
CA LEU A 140 -0.98 13.95 6.47
C LEU A 140 -2.40 14.44 6.16
N HIS A 141 -3.01 13.88 5.11
CA HIS A 141 -4.36 14.27 4.64
C HIS A 141 -5.44 13.82 5.62
N GLU A 142 -5.25 12.62 6.19
CA GLU A 142 -6.07 12.05 7.24
C GLU A 142 -5.18 11.47 8.32
N PHE A 143 -5.50 11.82 9.55
CA PHE A 143 -4.83 11.27 10.72
C PHE A 143 -5.85 11.21 11.84
N ARG A 144 -6.22 10.00 12.28
CA ARG A 144 -7.27 9.77 13.26
C ARG A 144 -6.93 8.60 14.18
N LEU A 145 -7.33 8.71 15.43
CA LEU A 145 -7.42 7.61 16.37
C LEU A 145 -8.64 6.74 15.99
N ILE A 146 -8.44 5.44 15.84
CA ILE A 146 -9.51 4.45 15.66
C ILE A 146 -9.93 3.92 17.02
N GLU A 147 -8.94 3.45 17.79
CA GLU A 147 -9.13 2.82 19.07
C GLU A 147 -7.86 2.95 19.91
N SER A 148 -8.00 2.98 21.21
CA SER A 148 -6.87 2.90 22.16
C SER A 148 -7.21 2.05 23.37
N ASP A 149 -6.18 1.43 23.91
CA ASP A 149 -6.19 0.75 25.21
C ASP A 149 -5.09 1.36 26.07
N THR A 150 -5.49 2.23 26.97
CA THR A 150 -4.58 2.99 27.83
C THR A 150 -3.80 2.07 28.77
N GLU A 151 -4.44 1.01 29.30
CA GLU A 151 -3.82 0.03 30.20
C GLU A 151 -2.75 -0.78 29.48
N SER A 152 -3.04 -1.28 28.27
CA SER A 152 -2.09 -1.98 27.41
C SER A 152 -1.09 -1.03 26.72
N ARG A 153 -1.32 0.28 26.81
CA ARG A 153 -0.50 1.32 26.19
C ARG A 153 -0.45 1.22 24.65
N ILE A 154 -1.58 0.85 24.04
CA ILE A 154 -1.71 0.63 22.61
C ILE A 154 -2.70 1.63 22.02
N ALA A 155 -2.39 2.12 20.81
CA ALA A 155 -3.32 2.89 19.99
C ALA A 155 -3.31 2.41 18.54
N ILE A 156 -4.50 2.38 17.93
CA ILE A 156 -4.72 2.04 16.52
C ILE A 156 -5.09 3.33 15.79
N LEU A 157 -4.31 3.66 14.77
CA LEU A 157 -4.46 4.90 14.02
C LEU A 157 -4.72 4.61 12.53
N THR A 158 -5.53 5.45 11.89
CA THR A 158 -5.57 5.53 10.41
C THR A 158 -4.83 6.77 9.94
N ILE A 159 -4.00 6.60 8.91
CA ILE A 159 -3.10 7.64 8.39
C ILE A 159 -3.15 7.63 6.87
N ARG A 160 -3.70 8.69 6.26
CA ARG A 160 -3.57 8.92 4.81
C ARG A 160 -2.56 10.03 4.57
N CYS A 161 -1.54 9.75 3.76
CA CYS A 161 -0.42 10.66 3.60
C CYS A 161 0.16 10.63 2.18
N ASN A 162 0.96 11.65 1.86
CA ASN A 162 1.73 11.67 0.63
C ASN A 162 2.70 10.48 0.53
N ALA A 163 2.99 10.11 -0.70
CA ALA A 163 4.04 9.15 -1.02
C ALA A 163 5.38 9.50 -0.37
N GLY A 164 6.09 8.48 0.10
CA GLY A 164 7.40 8.65 0.73
C GLY A 164 7.33 9.19 2.17
N THR A 165 6.17 9.15 2.82
CA THR A 165 6.03 9.36 4.26
C THR A 165 6.44 8.07 4.99
N TYR A 166 7.38 8.18 5.93
CA TYR A 166 7.85 7.06 6.74
C TYR A 166 7.08 7.01 8.06
N ILE A 167 6.17 6.05 8.18
CA ILE A 167 5.32 5.88 9.37
C ILE A 167 6.15 5.48 10.59
N ARG A 168 7.27 4.75 10.41
CA ARG A 168 8.22 4.45 11.50
C ARG A 168 8.80 5.71 12.13
N THR A 169 9.18 6.67 11.30
CA THR A 169 9.68 7.96 11.79
C THR A 169 8.57 8.76 12.47
N LEU A 170 7.38 8.79 11.88
CA LEU A 170 6.21 9.45 12.47
C LEU A 170 5.89 8.86 13.85
N ALA A 171 5.93 7.54 14.03
CA ALA A 171 5.73 6.88 15.33
C ALA A 171 6.76 7.35 16.37
N ARG A 172 8.04 7.39 16.00
CA ARG A 172 9.10 7.92 16.88
C ARG A 172 8.85 9.38 17.27
N ASP A 173 8.47 10.22 16.30
CA ASP A 173 8.22 11.64 16.52
C ASP A 173 6.99 11.85 17.43
N ILE A 174 5.94 11.02 17.28
CA ILE A 174 4.80 10.96 18.22
C ILE A 174 5.27 10.66 19.65
N GLY A 175 6.14 9.66 19.81
CA GLY A 175 6.72 9.34 21.12
C GLY A 175 7.46 10.53 21.74
N LEU A 176 8.31 11.20 20.97
CA LEU A 176 9.05 12.38 21.43
C LEU A 176 8.11 13.53 21.85
N LEU A 177 7.05 13.78 21.08
CA LEU A 177 6.08 14.85 21.36
C LEU A 177 5.21 14.54 22.59
N LEU A 178 5.05 13.28 22.95
CA LEU A 178 4.33 12.82 24.15
C LEU A 178 5.26 12.54 25.34
N ASP A 179 6.55 12.89 25.23
CA ASP A 179 7.57 12.63 26.26
C ASP A 179 7.59 11.15 26.70
N THR A 180 7.58 10.25 25.70
CA THR A 180 7.63 8.79 25.92
C THR A 180 8.30 8.10 24.73
N THR A 181 8.56 6.80 24.84
CA THR A 181 8.89 5.97 23.69
C THR A 181 7.60 5.58 22.94
N CYS A 182 7.69 5.46 21.62
CA CYS A 182 6.61 4.95 20.79
C CYS A 182 7.17 3.99 19.75
N GLU A 183 6.68 2.77 19.76
CA GLU A 183 7.02 1.71 18.82
C GLU A 183 5.89 1.50 17.82
N LEU A 184 6.23 1.41 16.53
CA LEU A 184 5.32 0.96 15.49
C LEU A 184 5.32 -0.57 15.49
N VAL A 185 4.33 -1.19 16.14
CA VAL A 185 4.22 -2.64 16.33
C VAL A 185 3.74 -3.31 15.04
N GLU A 186 2.71 -2.74 14.42
CA GLU A 186 2.16 -3.22 13.15
C GLU A 186 1.86 -2.08 12.20
N LEU A 187 2.00 -2.36 10.91
CA LEU A 187 1.68 -1.44 9.84
C LEU A 187 0.98 -2.20 8.72
N HIS A 188 -0.20 -1.76 8.37
CA HIS A 188 -0.98 -2.31 7.28
C HIS A 188 -1.31 -1.23 6.26
N ARG A 189 -0.98 -1.43 5.00
CA ARG A 189 -1.34 -0.51 3.91
C ARG A 189 -2.57 -1.01 3.19
N ASP A 190 -3.68 -0.32 3.30
CA ASP A 190 -4.95 -0.71 2.70
C ASP A 190 -5.29 0.04 1.40
N ASN A 191 -4.50 1.12 1.07
CA ASN A 191 -4.72 1.88 -0.16
C ASN A 191 -3.42 2.48 -0.71
N THR A 192 -3.31 2.52 -2.04
CA THR A 192 -2.24 3.18 -2.81
C THR A 192 -2.84 3.89 -4.02
N GLY A 193 -2.92 5.22 -4.00
CA GLY A 193 -3.55 6.00 -5.07
C GLY A 193 -4.98 5.55 -5.33
N PRO A 194 -5.33 5.13 -6.55
CA PRO A 194 -6.67 4.65 -6.88
C PRO A 194 -6.95 3.21 -6.45
N PHE A 195 -5.93 2.46 -6.00
CA PHE A 195 -6.04 1.05 -5.66
C PHE A 195 -6.34 0.85 -4.18
N ASP A 196 -7.30 0.02 -3.86
CA ASP A 196 -7.62 -0.41 -2.50
C ASP A 196 -7.48 -1.92 -2.34
N GLN A 197 -7.54 -2.38 -1.09
CA GLN A 197 -7.31 -3.78 -0.76
C GLN A 197 -8.47 -4.71 -1.18
N SER A 198 -9.64 -4.20 -1.53
CA SER A 198 -10.81 -5.04 -1.84
C SER A 198 -10.60 -5.97 -3.03
N HIS A 199 -9.65 -5.65 -3.90
CA HIS A 199 -9.30 -6.43 -5.09
C HIS A 199 -7.94 -7.11 -4.97
N ALA A 200 -7.32 -7.10 -3.79
CA ALA A 200 -6.03 -7.75 -3.58
C ALA A 200 -6.21 -9.26 -3.36
N CYS A 201 -5.36 -10.05 -4.01
CA CYS A 201 -5.26 -11.49 -3.75
C CYS A 201 -4.02 -11.80 -2.91
N THR A 202 -4.08 -12.88 -2.16
CA THR A 202 -2.90 -13.41 -1.46
C THR A 202 -1.96 -14.11 -2.46
N MET A 203 -0.70 -14.30 -2.05
CA MET A 203 0.24 -15.11 -2.84
C MET A 203 -0.27 -16.54 -3.06
N GLN A 204 -0.99 -17.11 -2.08
CA GLN A 204 -1.59 -18.45 -2.22
C GLN A 204 -2.67 -18.46 -3.29
N GLN A 205 -3.62 -17.52 -3.25
CA GLN A 205 -4.68 -17.41 -4.26
C GLN A 205 -4.10 -17.24 -5.67
N MET A 206 -3.04 -16.40 -5.80
CA MET A 206 -2.35 -16.26 -7.08
C MET A 206 -1.69 -17.58 -7.54
N THR A 207 -1.09 -18.33 -6.61
CA THR A 207 -0.48 -19.63 -6.93
C THR A 207 -1.53 -20.61 -7.41
N ASP A 208 -2.68 -20.67 -6.75
CA ASP A 208 -3.80 -21.55 -7.08
C ASP A 208 -4.37 -21.18 -8.46
N ALA A 209 -4.56 -19.87 -8.74
CA ALA A 209 -5.02 -19.38 -10.04
C ALA A 209 -4.05 -19.77 -11.18
N VAL A 210 -2.75 -19.58 -10.98
CA VAL A 210 -1.72 -19.97 -11.97
C VAL A 210 -1.70 -21.49 -12.18
N PHE A 211 -1.91 -22.28 -11.12
CA PHE A 211 -2.02 -23.74 -11.25
C PHE A 211 -3.23 -24.14 -12.09
N LEU A 212 -4.42 -23.58 -11.79
CA LEU A 212 -5.64 -23.86 -12.54
C LEU A 212 -5.50 -23.47 -14.01
N LEU A 213 -4.93 -22.32 -14.31
CA LEU A 213 -4.67 -21.90 -15.68
C LEU A 213 -3.78 -22.89 -16.43
N ARG A 214 -2.73 -23.41 -15.81
CA ARG A 214 -1.75 -24.28 -16.48
C ARG A 214 -2.20 -25.73 -16.64
N GLU A 215 -2.88 -26.25 -15.63
CA GLU A 215 -3.25 -27.68 -15.60
C GLU A 215 -4.64 -27.95 -16.19
N HIS A 216 -5.52 -26.96 -16.16
CA HIS A 216 -6.92 -27.10 -16.55
C HIS A 216 -7.36 -26.17 -17.68
N ASP A 217 -6.45 -25.31 -18.18
CA ASP A 217 -6.76 -24.30 -19.19
C ASP A 217 -7.96 -23.42 -18.78
N ASP A 218 -8.08 -23.17 -17.46
CA ASP A 218 -9.15 -22.36 -16.88
C ASP A 218 -8.67 -20.91 -16.64
N ASP A 219 -9.04 -20.03 -17.54
CA ASP A 219 -8.69 -18.60 -17.51
C ASP A 219 -9.59 -17.73 -16.61
N ARG A 220 -10.57 -18.37 -15.94
CA ARG A 220 -11.51 -17.68 -15.02
C ARG A 220 -11.02 -17.66 -13.57
N ALA A 221 -9.89 -18.27 -13.25
CA ALA A 221 -9.33 -18.42 -11.91
C ALA A 221 -8.71 -17.11 -11.34
#